data_9a50c4190b05c55b65a217663869b37b
#
_entry.id   9a50c4190b05c55b65a217663869b37b
#
_cell.length_a   1.000
_cell.length_b   1.000
_cell.length_c   1.000
_cell.angle_alpha   90.00
_cell.angle_beta   90.00
_cell.angle_gamma   90.00
#
_symmetry.space_group_name_H-M   'P 1'
#
loop_
_entity.id
_entity.type
_entity.pdbx_description
1 polymer ?
#
loop_
_entity_poly.entity_id
_entity_poly.type
_entity_poly.pdbx_seq_one_letter_code
_entity_poly.pdbx_strand_id
1 'polypeptide(L)'
;MPRKSEWRDLALATLREHGPMSKADLAELLGPNGARAALAIATARHENPGKFFRVTRYEVQRGRSGREIPIYAAGGGADAPRPDFGIDAMKATQARYYRSNRARIIARVHARRRGPVSGNPWAALLEPSARRDVANSARMTQRNQRQ
;
A
#
# COMPACT_ATOMS: atom_id res chain seq x y z
N MET A 1 26.30 -6.38 20.25
CA MET A 1 25.21 -5.69 19.52
C MET A 1 24.83 -4.44 20.30
N PRO A 2 24.72 -3.26 19.64
CA PRO A 2 24.30 -2.03 20.30
C PRO A 2 22.91 -2.19 20.93
N ARG A 3 22.70 -1.62 22.13
CA ARG A 3 21.41 -1.65 22.81
C ARG A 3 20.38 -0.78 22.06
N LYS A 4 19.08 -1.01 22.27
CA LYS A 4 18.00 -0.22 21.61
C LYS A 4 18.15 1.31 21.82
N SER A 5 18.74 1.74 22.95
CA SER A 5 19.02 3.14 23.23
C SER A 5 20.08 3.76 22.31
N GLU A 6 21.10 3.01 21.91
CA GLU A 6 22.20 3.53 21.07
C GLU A 6 21.72 3.96 19.68
N TRP A 7 20.83 3.18 19.07
CA TRP A 7 20.25 3.53 17.76
C TRP A 7 19.34 4.75 17.85
N ARG A 8 18.61 4.90 18.96
CA ARG A 8 17.80 6.09 19.22
C ARG A 8 18.68 7.31 19.37
N ASP A 9 19.75 7.18 20.16
CA ASP A 9 20.66 8.28 20.47
C ASP A 9 21.47 8.69 19.22
N LEU A 10 21.84 7.73 18.37
CA LEU A 10 22.41 8.01 17.06
C LEU A 10 21.43 8.79 16.17
N ALA A 11 20.16 8.35 16.07
CA ALA A 11 19.16 9.06 15.32
C ALA A 11 18.91 10.48 15.83
N LEU A 12 18.91 10.68 17.17
CA LEU A 12 18.79 11.99 17.79
C LEU A 12 19.98 12.91 17.46
N ALA A 13 21.20 12.39 17.53
CA ALA A 13 22.41 13.14 17.19
C ALA A 13 22.38 13.59 15.73
N THR A 14 22.08 12.65 14.82
CA THR A 14 22.00 12.96 13.37
C THR A 14 20.92 14.00 13.06
N LEU A 15 19.73 13.89 13.67
CA LEU A 15 18.68 14.88 13.46
C LEU A 15 18.98 16.26 14.09
N ARG A 16 19.86 16.34 15.09
CA ARG A 16 20.31 17.62 15.66
C ARG A 16 21.37 18.27 14.77
N GLU A 17 22.24 17.47 14.17
CA GLU A 17 23.34 17.94 13.32
C GLU A 17 22.85 18.35 11.94
N HIS A 18 22.06 17.50 11.30
CA HIS A 18 21.63 17.69 9.89
C HIS A 18 20.22 18.30 9.77
N GLY A 19 19.51 18.46 10.87
CA GLY A 19 18.15 19.01 10.87
C GLY A 19 17.05 17.97 10.62
N PRO A 20 15.80 18.43 10.50
CA PRO A 20 14.65 17.56 10.30
C PRO A 20 14.70 16.84 8.95
N MET A 21 14.51 15.52 8.95
CA MET A 21 14.54 14.70 7.75
C MET A 21 13.58 13.51 7.81
N SER A 22 13.34 12.86 6.68
CA SER A 22 12.55 11.63 6.64
C SER A 22 13.33 10.42 7.16
N LYS A 23 12.64 9.34 7.47
CA LYS A 23 13.31 8.06 7.82
C LYS A 23 14.16 7.51 6.69
N ALA A 24 13.76 7.76 5.45
CA ALA A 24 14.50 7.30 4.27
C ALA A 24 15.82 8.06 4.14
N ASP A 25 15.79 9.38 4.23
CA ASP A 25 16.99 10.22 4.18
C ASP A 25 17.95 9.91 5.33
N LEU A 26 17.39 9.69 6.54
CA LEU A 26 18.19 9.26 7.69
C LEU A 26 18.87 7.91 7.44
N ALA A 27 18.13 6.97 6.84
CA ALA A 27 18.68 5.65 6.52
C ALA A 27 19.78 5.73 5.46
N GLU A 28 19.62 6.57 4.46
CA GLU A 28 20.61 6.81 3.42
C GLU A 28 21.88 7.46 3.99
N LEU A 29 21.71 8.50 4.80
CA LEU A 29 22.82 9.23 5.43
C LEU A 29 23.66 8.35 6.35
N LEU A 30 23.04 7.47 7.13
CA LEU A 30 23.73 6.58 8.07
C LEU A 30 24.20 5.25 7.44
N GLY A 31 23.88 5.01 6.17
CA GLY A 31 24.30 3.82 5.43
C GLY A 31 23.90 2.50 6.12
N PRO A 32 24.84 1.58 6.40
CA PRO A 32 24.53 0.25 6.95
C PRO A 32 23.73 0.26 8.26
N ASN A 33 23.88 1.32 9.05
CA ASN A 33 23.21 1.50 10.35
C ASN A 33 21.88 2.25 10.24
N GLY A 34 21.60 2.84 9.09
CA GLY A 34 20.48 3.74 8.87
C GLY A 34 19.11 3.09 9.07
N ALA A 35 18.92 1.87 8.58
CA ALA A 35 17.66 1.14 8.75
C ALA A 35 17.32 0.90 10.24
N ARG A 36 18.34 0.60 11.06
CA ARG A 36 18.15 0.40 12.51
C ARG A 36 17.84 1.69 13.23
N ALA A 37 18.54 2.78 12.89
CA ALA A 37 18.24 4.12 13.42
C ALA A 37 16.84 4.62 13.03
N ALA A 38 16.42 4.40 11.77
CA ALA A 38 15.08 4.73 11.30
C ALA A 38 13.99 3.91 12.03
N LEU A 39 14.25 2.63 12.32
CA LEU A 39 13.35 1.79 13.11
C LEU A 39 13.28 2.26 14.57
N ALA A 40 14.40 2.68 15.15
CA ALA A 40 14.45 3.18 16.51
C ALA A 40 13.58 4.43 16.71
N ILE A 41 13.42 5.29 15.69
CA ILE A 41 12.48 6.42 15.74
C ILE A 41 11.04 5.89 15.93
N ALA A 42 10.63 4.86 15.18
CA ALA A 42 9.27 4.31 15.27
C ALA A 42 9.03 3.70 16.66
N THR A 43 9.98 2.90 17.16
CA THR A 43 9.91 2.27 18.47
C THR A 43 9.87 3.31 19.59
N ALA A 44 10.75 4.30 19.55
CA ALA A 44 10.80 5.35 20.58
C ALA A 44 9.53 6.20 20.59
N ARG A 45 8.91 6.46 19.44
CA ARG A 45 7.63 7.18 19.37
C ARG A 45 6.45 6.36 19.85
N HIS A 46 6.49 5.05 19.66
CA HIS A 46 5.46 4.14 20.19
C HIS A 46 5.54 4.00 21.71
N GLU A 47 6.75 3.81 22.23
CA GLU A 47 6.99 3.64 23.67
C GLU A 47 6.85 4.95 24.47
N ASN A 48 7.27 6.07 23.89
CA ASN A 48 7.30 7.39 24.52
C ASN A 48 6.86 8.46 23.52
N PRO A 49 5.57 8.59 23.25
CA PRO A 49 5.05 9.58 22.28
C PRO A 49 5.42 11.00 22.70
N GLY A 50 5.94 11.78 21.76
CA GLY A 50 6.27 13.18 21.96
C GLY A 50 7.48 13.50 22.86
N LYS A 51 8.26 12.48 23.31
CA LYS A 51 9.40 12.70 24.20
C LYS A 51 10.72 12.94 23.46
N PHE A 52 11.02 12.13 22.48
CA PHE A 52 12.33 12.12 21.79
C PHE A 52 12.28 12.68 20.38
N PHE A 53 11.21 12.40 19.66
CA PHE A 53 11.04 12.77 18.28
C PHE A 53 9.65 13.35 18.06
N ARG A 54 9.56 14.40 17.26
CA ARG A 54 8.30 14.99 16.80
C ARG A 54 8.26 15.03 15.26
N VAL A 55 7.08 15.03 14.70
CA VAL A 55 6.89 15.31 13.28
C VAL A 55 6.74 16.82 13.11
N THR A 56 7.60 17.44 12.33
CA THR A 56 7.56 18.89 12.08
C THR A 56 6.66 19.25 10.90
N ARG A 57 6.62 18.40 9.90
CA ARG A 57 5.78 18.56 8.71
C ARG A 57 5.60 17.22 8.01
N TYR A 58 4.67 17.20 7.05
CA TYR A 58 4.48 16.07 6.14
C TYR A 58 4.80 16.53 4.72
N GLU A 59 5.52 15.72 3.98
CA GLU A 59 5.78 15.93 2.55
C GLU A 59 4.88 15.04 1.71
N VAL A 60 4.32 15.61 0.64
CA VAL A 60 3.48 14.88 -0.29
C VAL A 60 4.35 14.11 -1.26
N GLN A 61 4.13 12.81 -1.37
CA GLN A 61 4.84 11.98 -2.34
C GLN A 61 4.35 12.28 -3.75
N ARG A 62 5.15 13.02 -4.52
CA ARG A 62 4.83 13.35 -5.92
C ARG A 62 4.99 12.11 -6.81
N GLY A 63 3.97 11.83 -7.64
CA GLY A 63 4.04 10.79 -8.67
C GLY A 63 3.68 9.37 -8.24
N ARG A 64 3.48 9.10 -6.95
CA ARG A 64 2.97 7.82 -6.44
C ARG A 64 1.75 8.07 -5.57
N SER A 65 0.73 7.21 -5.67
CA SER A 65 -0.36 7.15 -4.72
C SER A 65 0.17 6.56 -3.41
N GLY A 66 0.87 7.38 -2.63
CA GLY A 66 1.48 6.99 -1.38
C GLY A 66 0.97 7.85 -0.24
N ARG A 67 1.19 7.37 0.99
CA ARG A 67 0.98 8.16 2.19
C ARG A 67 2.04 9.26 2.25
N GLU A 68 1.68 10.36 2.90
CA GLU A 68 2.59 11.46 3.17
C GLU A 68 3.82 10.95 3.93
N ILE A 69 4.96 11.54 3.62
CA ILE A 69 6.22 11.24 4.29
C ILE A 69 6.34 12.17 5.50
N PRO A 70 6.34 11.64 6.72
CA PRO A 70 6.58 12.45 7.90
C PRO A 70 8.05 12.86 8.00
N ILE A 71 8.31 14.14 8.27
CA ILE A 71 9.63 14.70 8.52
C ILE A 71 9.82 14.80 10.04
N TYR A 72 10.81 14.10 10.53
CA TYR A 72 11.11 13.99 11.96
C TYR A 72 12.17 15.00 12.39
N ALA A 73 11.97 15.59 13.57
CA ALA A 73 12.99 16.37 14.25
C ALA A 73 13.32 15.74 15.60
N ALA A 74 14.54 16.01 16.07
CA ALA A 74 14.95 15.66 17.42
C ALA A 74 14.29 16.61 18.43
N GLY A 75 13.87 16.05 19.57
CA GLY A 75 13.25 16.79 20.67
C GLY A 75 11.79 16.45 20.87
N GLY A 76 11.31 16.77 22.07
CA GLY A 76 9.90 16.58 22.42
C GLY A 76 9.00 17.65 21.81
N GLY A 77 7.70 17.40 21.87
CA GLY A 77 6.67 18.33 21.45
C GLY A 77 5.53 17.66 20.69
N ALA A 78 4.50 18.46 20.37
CA ALA A 78 3.38 18.02 19.58
C ALA A 78 3.79 17.79 18.13
N ASP A 79 3.23 16.75 17.52
CA ASP A 79 3.37 16.50 16.09
C ASP A 79 2.60 17.54 15.27
N ALA A 80 3.12 17.89 14.11
CA ALA A 80 2.38 18.69 13.14
C ALA A 80 1.09 17.96 12.74
N PRO A 81 -0.01 18.69 12.50
CA PRO A 81 -1.26 18.10 12.06
C PRO A 81 -1.04 17.40 10.71
N ARG A 82 -1.56 16.19 10.62
CA ARG A 82 -1.50 15.43 9.36
C ARG A 82 -2.37 16.12 8.31
N PRO A 83 -1.86 16.30 7.07
CA PRO A 83 -2.68 16.86 6.00
C PRO A 83 -3.94 16.01 5.80
N ASP A 84 -5.09 16.64 5.89
CA ASP A 84 -6.34 15.99 5.52
C ASP A 84 -6.48 16.09 3.99
N PHE A 85 -6.26 14.98 3.33
CA PHE A 85 -6.65 14.84 1.92
C PHE A 85 -8.16 14.63 1.89
N GLY A 86 -8.92 15.69 1.96
CA GLY A 86 -10.36 15.67 2.01
C GLY A 86 -10.99 14.66 1.03
N ILE A 87 -12.23 14.29 1.30
CA ILE A 87 -13.01 13.29 0.52
C ILE A 87 -12.91 13.56 -0.99
N ASP A 88 -12.83 14.82 -1.39
CA ASP A 88 -12.76 15.21 -2.80
C ASP A 88 -11.40 14.88 -3.44
N ALA A 89 -10.31 14.99 -2.73
CA ALA A 89 -8.99 14.56 -3.21
C ALA A 89 -8.91 13.03 -3.34
N MET A 90 -9.54 12.28 -2.42
CA MET A 90 -9.66 10.82 -2.53
C MET A 90 -10.52 10.43 -3.73
N LYS A 91 -11.66 11.08 -3.93
CA LYS A 91 -12.54 10.85 -5.10
C LYS A 91 -11.83 11.16 -6.41
N ALA A 92 -11.08 12.28 -6.49
CA ALA A 92 -10.30 12.64 -7.65
C ALA A 92 -9.21 11.61 -7.97
N THR A 93 -8.53 11.09 -6.94
CA THR A 93 -7.53 10.04 -7.10
C THR A 93 -8.15 8.72 -7.55
N GLN A 94 -9.28 8.32 -6.96
CA GLN A 94 -10.04 7.13 -7.39
C GLN A 94 -10.54 7.26 -8.82
N ALA A 95 -11.09 8.42 -9.19
CA ALA A 95 -11.57 8.67 -10.55
C ALA A 95 -10.43 8.60 -11.57
N ARG A 96 -9.25 9.15 -11.24
CA ARG A 96 -8.04 9.05 -12.08
C ARG A 96 -7.58 7.60 -12.23
N TYR A 97 -7.50 6.85 -11.13
CA TYR A 97 -7.15 5.43 -11.15
C TYR A 97 -8.14 4.60 -11.98
N TYR A 98 -9.45 4.82 -11.78
CA TYR A 98 -10.49 4.12 -12.55
C TYR A 98 -10.39 4.43 -14.04
N ARG A 99 -10.18 5.69 -14.41
CA ARG A 99 -10.01 6.09 -15.82
C ARG A 99 -8.82 5.40 -16.46
N SER A 100 -7.67 5.37 -15.78
CA SER A 100 -6.44 4.74 -16.29
C SER A 100 -6.52 3.22 -16.35
N ASN A 101 -7.31 2.58 -15.48
CA ASN A 101 -7.39 1.12 -15.38
C ASN A 101 -8.74 0.55 -15.80
N ARG A 102 -9.60 1.35 -16.44
CA ARG A 102 -10.99 0.96 -16.77
C ARG A 102 -11.09 -0.37 -17.47
N ALA A 103 -10.33 -0.57 -18.55
CA ALA A 103 -10.35 -1.82 -19.32
C ALA A 103 -10.00 -3.04 -18.47
N ARG A 104 -8.95 -2.92 -17.64
CA ARG A 104 -8.50 -3.97 -16.72
C ARG A 104 -9.52 -4.30 -15.65
N ILE A 105 -10.17 -3.28 -15.09
CA ILE A 105 -11.22 -3.44 -14.07
C ILE A 105 -12.43 -4.16 -14.68
N ILE A 106 -12.89 -3.71 -15.84
CA ILE A 106 -14.02 -4.31 -16.55
C ILE A 106 -13.71 -5.77 -16.92
N ALA A 107 -12.53 -6.07 -17.47
CA ALA A 107 -12.12 -7.43 -17.77
C ALA A 107 -12.16 -8.34 -16.53
N ARG A 108 -11.68 -7.86 -15.37
CA ARG A 108 -11.72 -8.59 -14.09
C ARG A 108 -13.16 -8.83 -13.61
N VAL A 109 -14.04 -7.85 -13.73
CA VAL A 109 -15.46 -7.99 -13.37
C VAL A 109 -16.15 -9.01 -14.24
N HIS A 110 -15.91 -8.96 -15.57
CA HIS A 110 -16.46 -9.95 -16.50
C HIS A 110 -15.92 -11.35 -16.23
N ALA A 111 -14.64 -11.50 -15.94
CA ALA A 111 -14.06 -12.80 -15.56
C ALA A 111 -14.72 -13.37 -14.30
N ARG A 112 -14.97 -12.54 -13.28
CA ARG A 112 -15.67 -12.97 -12.06
C ARG A 112 -17.14 -13.35 -12.31
N ARG A 113 -17.85 -12.60 -13.14
CA ARG A 113 -19.26 -12.87 -13.47
C ARG A 113 -19.43 -14.15 -14.31
N ARG A 114 -18.43 -14.51 -15.11
CA ARG A 114 -18.47 -15.78 -15.89
C ARG A 114 -18.29 -17.00 -15.01
N GLY A 115 -17.89 -16.86 -13.77
CA GLY A 115 -17.60 -17.96 -12.84
C GLY A 115 -16.34 -18.74 -13.24
N PRO A 116 -15.90 -19.70 -12.41
CA PRO A 116 -14.90 -20.65 -12.81
C PRO A 116 -15.45 -21.41 -14.00
N VAL A 117 -14.71 -21.38 -15.11
CA VAL A 117 -15.02 -22.23 -16.28
C VAL A 117 -15.05 -23.66 -15.76
N SER A 118 -16.25 -24.26 -15.73
CA SER A 118 -16.49 -25.57 -15.18
C SER A 118 -15.41 -26.55 -15.66
N GLY A 119 -14.61 -27.04 -14.72
CA GLY A 119 -13.78 -28.24 -14.71
C GLY A 119 -12.93 -28.62 -15.93
N ASN A 120 -13.13 -28.04 -17.11
CA ASN A 120 -12.34 -28.34 -18.29
C ASN A 120 -11.31 -27.24 -18.55
N PRO A 121 -10.00 -27.48 -18.30
CA PRO A 121 -8.94 -26.51 -18.54
C PRO A 121 -8.85 -26.10 -20.04
N TRP A 122 -9.37 -26.91 -20.95
CA TRP A 122 -9.36 -26.67 -22.37
C TRP A 122 -10.58 -25.89 -22.90
N ALA A 123 -11.56 -25.61 -22.06
CA ALA A 123 -12.74 -24.84 -22.44
C ALA A 123 -12.43 -23.42 -22.94
N ALA A 124 -11.27 -22.88 -22.58
CA ALA A 124 -10.81 -21.59 -23.07
C ALA A 124 -10.39 -21.60 -24.55
N LEU A 125 -10.07 -22.77 -25.10
CA LEU A 125 -9.63 -22.95 -26.48
C LEU A 125 -10.77 -23.30 -27.41
N LEU A 126 -11.97 -23.56 -26.86
CA LEU A 126 -13.14 -23.88 -27.70
C LEU A 126 -13.68 -22.59 -28.33
N GLU A 127 -13.98 -22.68 -29.63
CA GLU A 127 -14.68 -21.62 -30.34
C GLU A 127 -16.01 -21.25 -29.70
N PRO A 128 -16.46 -19.98 -29.78
CA PRO A 128 -17.71 -19.52 -29.16
C PRO A 128 -18.96 -20.37 -29.51
N SER A 129 -18.99 -20.94 -30.72
CA SER A 129 -20.03 -21.87 -31.18
C SER A 129 -20.03 -23.18 -30.40
N ALA A 130 -18.87 -23.80 -30.22
CA ALA A 130 -18.73 -25.07 -29.51
C ALA A 130 -19.06 -24.95 -28.01
N ARG A 131 -18.89 -23.77 -27.43
CA ARG A 131 -19.27 -23.50 -26.01
C ARG A 131 -20.77 -23.54 -25.78
N ARG A 132 -21.59 -23.13 -26.74
CA ARG A 132 -23.06 -23.20 -26.65
C ARG A 132 -23.56 -24.66 -26.65
N ASP A 133 -22.95 -25.50 -27.42
CA ASP A 133 -23.35 -26.90 -27.52
C ASP A 133 -23.03 -27.71 -26.27
N VAL A 134 -21.86 -27.46 -25.66
CA VAL A 134 -21.47 -28.09 -24.38
C VAL A 134 -22.39 -27.65 -23.24
N ALA A 135 -22.76 -26.38 -23.19
CA ALA A 135 -23.66 -25.84 -22.15
C ALA A 135 -25.08 -26.39 -22.27
N ASN A 136 -25.56 -26.60 -23.53
CA ASN A 136 -26.86 -27.18 -23.80
C ASN A 136 -26.90 -28.69 -23.49
N SER A 137 -25.86 -29.41 -23.82
CA SER A 137 -25.73 -30.85 -23.52
C SER A 137 -25.73 -31.09 -21.99
N ALA A 138 -25.02 -30.27 -21.20
CA ALA A 138 -24.99 -30.38 -19.75
C ALA A 138 -26.38 -30.13 -19.13
N ARG A 139 -27.14 -29.18 -19.65
CA ARG A 139 -28.52 -28.90 -19.20
C ARG A 139 -29.50 -30.05 -19.54
N MET A 140 -29.37 -30.69 -20.71
CA MET A 140 -30.20 -31.87 -21.06
C MET A 140 -29.91 -33.05 -20.13
N THR A 141 -28.67 -33.33 -19.81
CA THR A 141 -28.30 -34.45 -18.94
C THR A 141 -28.87 -34.27 -17.53
N GLN A 142 -28.82 -33.06 -16.98
CA GLN A 142 -29.41 -32.73 -15.66
C GLN A 142 -30.94 -32.86 -15.62
N ARG A 143 -31.61 -32.58 -16.73
CA ARG A 143 -33.07 -32.71 -16.83
C ARG A 143 -33.53 -34.17 -16.84
N ASN A 144 -32.78 -35.06 -17.48
CA ASN A 144 -33.09 -36.50 -17.53
C ASN A 144 -32.81 -37.24 -16.20
N GLN A 145 -31.97 -36.69 -15.35
CA GLN A 145 -31.69 -37.28 -14.01
C GLN A 145 -32.73 -36.92 -12.93
N ARG A 146 -33.67 -36.04 -13.25
CA ARG A 146 -34.74 -35.59 -12.31
C ARG A 146 -36.14 -36.16 -12.64
N GLN A 147 -36.24 -37.05 -13.60
CA GLN A 147 -37.41 -37.86 -13.88
C GLN A 147 -37.20 -39.31 -13.41
#